data_affbd120eb140e08a66abd9541b73057
#
_entry.id   affbd120eb140e08a66abd9541b73057
#
_cell.length_a   1.000
_cell.length_b   1.000
_cell.length_c   1.000
_cell.angle_alpha   90.00
_cell.angle_beta   90.00
_cell.angle_gamma   90.00
#
_symmetry.space_group_name_H-M   'P 1'
#
loop_
_entity.id
_entity.type
_entity.pdbx_description
1 polymer ?
#
loop_
_entity_poly.entity_id
_entity_poly.type
_entity_poly.pdbx_seq_one_letter_code
_entity_poly.pdbx_strand_id
1 'polypeptide(L)'
;PPPFFYGEFKNVRLSKEEYKNLKEKLNSHTDIMINKLSRYMESSGKTYQNHYVTILKWYEEDKDKLRQKGLNKKMNYDVGESL
;
A
#
# COMPACT_ATOMS: atom_id res chain seq x y z
N PRO A 1 -15.85 -6.65 -19.10
CA PRO A 1 -14.47 -7.04 -19.36
C PRO A 1 -13.83 -7.69 -18.15
N PRO A 2 -12.91 -8.60 -18.37
CA PRO A 2 -12.25 -9.24 -17.25
C PRO A 2 -11.38 -8.26 -16.49
N PRO A 3 -11.13 -8.52 -15.22
CA PRO A 3 -10.22 -7.68 -14.46
C PRO A 3 -8.80 -7.79 -15.01
N PHE A 4 -8.05 -6.74 -14.80
CA PHE A 4 -6.65 -6.75 -15.20
C PHE A 4 -5.79 -7.14 -14.01
N PHE A 5 -4.63 -7.70 -14.31
CA PHE A 5 -3.68 -8.12 -13.29
C PHE A 5 -2.50 -7.15 -13.26
N TYR A 6 -2.17 -6.70 -12.08
CA TYR A 6 -1.15 -5.69 -11.86
C TYR A 6 -0.11 -6.20 -10.88
N GLY A 7 0.94 -5.42 -10.75
CA GLY A 7 2.00 -5.73 -9.81
C GLY A 7 3.15 -6.47 -10.47
N GLU A 8 4.24 -6.56 -9.74
CA GLU A 8 5.46 -7.19 -10.23
C GLU A 8 5.22 -8.64 -10.66
N PHE A 9 4.39 -9.37 -9.93
CA PHE A 9 4.09 -10.77 -10.22
C PHE A 9 2.75 -10.95 -10.91
N LYS A 10 2.11 -9.86 -11.28
CA LYS A 10 0.83 -9.87 -12.00
C LYS A 10 -0.22 -10.69 -11.29
N ASN A 11 -0.27 -10.53 -9.99
CA ASN A 11 -1.20 -11.27 -9.15
C ASN A 11 -2.19 -10.34 -8.40
N VAL A 12 -2.13 -9.03 -8.65
CA VAL A 12 -3.07 -8.08 -8.04
C VAL A 12 -4.19 -7.83 -9.02
N ARG A 13 -5.39 -8.26 -8.65
CA ARG A 13 -6.55 -8.20 -9.54
C ARG A 13 -7.35 -6.94 -9.27
N LEU A 14 -7.42 -6.06 -10.26
CA LEU A 14 -8.15 -4.81 -10.17
C LEU A 14 -8.93 -4.59 -11.45
N SER A 15 -10.14 -4.04 -11.33
CA SER A 15 -10.85 -3.59 -12.51
C SER A 15 -10.22 -2.30 -13.01
N LYS A 16 -10.56 -1.94 -14.24
CA LYS A 16 -10.05 -0.69 -14.81
C LYS A 16 -10.44 0.50 -13.96
N GLU A 17 -11.68 0.50 -13.47
CA GLU A 17 -12.17 1.57 -12.62
C GLU A 17 -11.47 1.61 -11.28
N GLU A 18 -11.23 0.43 -10.71
CA GLU A 18 -10.52 0.36 -9.44
C GLU A 18 -9.11 0.92 -9.56
N TYR A 19 -8.43 0.57 -10.64
CA TYR A 19 -7.08 1.09 -10.85
C TYR A 19 -7.11 2.62 -11.02
N LYS A 20 -8.07 3.12 -11.78
CA LYS A 20 -8.22 4.55 -11.96
C LYS A 20 -8.47 5.26 -10.64
N ASN A 21 -9.35 4.69 -9.81
CA ASN A 21 -9.63 5.26 -8.49
C ASN A 21 -8.39 5.26 -7.61
N LEU A 22 -7.58 4.22 -7.66
CA LEU A 22 -6.34 4.19 -6.91
C LEU A 22 -5.39 5.29 -7.36
N LYS A 23 -5.30 5.51 -8.66
CA LYS A 23 -4.44 6.58 -9.18
C LYS A 23 -4.88 7.93 -8.65
N GLU A 24 -6.18 8.14 -8.55
CA GLU A 24 -6.71 9.41 -8.03
C GLU A 24 -6.47 9.57 -6.54
N LYS A 25 -6.58 8.48 -5.79
CA LYS A 25 -6.45 8.54 -4.32
C LYS A 25 -5.01 8.49 -3.85
N LEU A 26 -4.19 7.69 -4.51
CA LEU A 26 -2.82 7.42 -4.06
C LEU A 26 -1.76 8.17 -4.88
N ASN A 27 -2.14 8.63 -6.07
CA ASN A 27 -1.24 9.37 -6.97
C ASN A 27 0.04 8.57 -7.21
N SER A 28 1.20 9.14 -6.88
CA SER A 28 2.48 8.49 -7.13
C SER A 28 2.71 7.24 -6.29
N HIS A 29 1.90 7.01 -5.26
CA HIS A 29 2.05 5.83 -4.41
C HIS A 29 1.29 4.62 -4.94
N THR A 30 0.53 4.79 -6.02
CA THR A 30 -0.32 3.72 -6.53
C THR A 30 0.47 2.46 -6.87
N ASP A 31 1.48 2.61 -7.72
CA ASP A 31 2.25 1.44 -8.17
C ASP A 31 3.08 0.86 -7.03
N ILE A 32 3.56 1.72 -6.13
CA ILE A 32 4.31 1.27 -4.96
C ILE A 32 3.46 0.34 -4.10
N MET A 33 2.22 0.75 -3.84
CA MET A 33 1.32 -0.05 -3.00
C MET A 33 0.86 -1.32 -3.71
N ILE A 34 0.63 -1.23 -5.02
CA ILE A 34 0.26 -2.41 -5.79
C ILE A 34 1.40 -3.44 -5.74
N ASN A 35 2.62 -2.98 -5.92
CA ASN A 35 3.78 -3.88 -5.88
C ASN A 35 4.01 -4.44 -4.49
N LYS A 36 3.73 -3.66 -3.46
CA LYS A 36 3.85 -4.14 -2.08
C LYS A 36 2.91 -5.33 -1.86
N LEU A 37 1.67 -5.20 -2.30
CA LEU A 37 0.71 -6.30 -2.17
C LEU A 37 1.12 -7.49 -3.03
N SER A 38 1.58 -7.21 -4.25
CA SER A 38 2.00 -8.27 -5.18
C SER A 38 3.11 -9.12 -4.56
N ARG A 39 4.13 -8.46 -4.02
CA ARG A 39 5.26 -9.16 -3.40
C ARG A 39 4.85 -9.90 -2.16
N TYR A 40 4.00 -9.29 -1.36
CA TYR A 40 3.57 -9.95 -0.12
C TYR A 40 2.80 -11.22 -0.41
N MET A 41 1.87 -11.18 -1.38
CA MET A 41 1.11 -12.38 -1.72
C MET A 41 2.02 -13.47 -2.27
N GLU A 42 2.99 -13.08 -3.10
CA GLU A 42 3.90 -14.05 -3.68
C GLU A 42 4.77 -14.70 -2.63
N SER A 43 5.29 -13.92 -1.69
CA SER A 43 6.24 -14.43 -0.71
C SER A 43 5.57 -15.17 0.43
N SER A 44 4.34 -14.81 0.79
CA SER A 44 3.65 -15.42 1.94
C SER A 44 2.67 -16.52 1.55
N GLY A 45 2.28 -16.57 0.28
CA GLY A 45 1.24 -17.48 -0.16
C GLY A 45 -0.16 -17.05 0.23
N LYS A 46 -0.30 -15.89 0.84
CA LYS A 46 -1.61 -15.39 1.25
C LYS A 46 -2.35 -14.80 0.05
N THR A 47 -3.66 -14.85 0.13
CA THR A 47 -4.52 -14.24 -0.87
C THR A 47 -5.55 -13.36 -0.18
N TYR A 48 -6.11 -12.42 -0.95
CA TYR A 48 -7.10 -11.49 -0.44
C TYR A 48 -8.31 -11.49 -1.35
N GLN A 49 -9.46 -11.35 -0.74
CA GLN A 49 -10.71 -11.40 -1.51
C GLN A 49 -10.91 -10.15 -2.35
N ASN A 50 -10.48 -9.01 -1.84
CA ASN A 50 -10.66 -7.74 -2.53
C ASN A 50 -9.36 -6.94 -2.48
N HIS A 51 -8.63 -6.95 -3.58
CA HIS A 51 -7.32 -6.31 -3.63
C HIS A 51 -7.41 -4.80 -3.56
N TYR A 52 -8.46 -4.22 -4.14
CA TYR A 52 -8.66 -2.78 -4.09
C TYR A 52 -8.78 -2.29 -2.65
N VAL A 53 -9.66 -2.94 -1.89
CA VAL A 53 -9.87 -2.56 -0.50
C VAL A 53 -8.61 -2.81 0.34
N THR A 54 -7.91 -3.91 0.06
CA THR A 54 -6.68 -4.23 0.77
C THR A 54 -5.63 -3.14 0.57
N ILE A 55 -5.48 -2.68 -0.67
CA ILE A 55 -4.50 -1.63 -0.98
C ILE A 55 -4.87 -0.33 -0.27
N LEU A 56 -6.15 0.03 -0.28
CA LEU A 56 -6.59 1.24 0.41
C LEU A 56 -6.31 1.16 1.90
N LYS A 57 -6.60 0.01 2.50
CA LYS A 57 -6.37 -0.18 3.93
C LYS A 57 -4.88 -0.07 4.26
N TRP A 58 -4.04 -0.71 3.48
CA TRP A 58 -2.60 -0.67 3.71
C TRP A 58 -2.05 0.75 3.55
N TYR A 59 -2.57 1.48 2.57
CA TYR A 59 -2.12 2.85 2.35
C TYR A 59 -2.48 3.73 3.54
N GLU A 60 -3.69 3.59 4.06
CA GLU A 60 -4.09 4.35 5.23
C GLU A 60 -3.22 4.04 6.44
N GLU A 61 -2.92 2.77 6.64
CA GLU A 61 -2.05 2.35 7.74
C GLU A 61 -0.65 2.93 7.58
N ASP A 62 -0.12 2.93 6.37
CA ASP A 62 1.21 3.47 6.11
C ASP A 62 1.25 4.98 6.36
N LYS A 63 0.20 5.68 5.96
CA LYS A 63 0.11 7.11 6.21
C LYS A 63 0.14 7.41 7.71
N ASP A 64 -0.61 6.65 8.47
CA ASP A 64 -0.67 6.85 9.92
C ASP A 64 0.68 6.59 10.57
N LYS A 65 1.36 5.54 10.13
CA LYS A 65 2.69 5.23 10.65
C LYS A 65 3.68 6.35 10.38
N LEU A 66 3.65 6.89 9.18
CA LEU A 66 4.56 7.97 8.82
C LEU A 66 4.27 9.23 9.65
N ARG A 67 3.00 9.50 9.88
CA ARG A 67 2.61 10.65 10.70
C ARG A 67 3.10 10.49 12.14
N GLN A 68 2.93 9.31 12.71
CA GLN A 68 3.35 9.04 14.07
C GLN A 68 4.86 9.10 14.20
N LYS A 69 5.59 8.60 13.22
CA LYS A 69 7.04 8.68 13.21
C LYS A 69 7.50 10.12 13.22
N GLY A 70 6.84 10.97 12.44
CA GLY A 70 7.18 12.38 12.42
C GLY A 70 6.98 13.04 13.75
N LEU A 71 5.89 12.74 14.43
CA LEU A 71 5.60 13.27 15.74
C LEU A 71 6.62 12.79 16.75
N ASN A 72 6.96 11.52 16.72
CA ASN A 72 7.94 10.97 17.65
C ASN A 72 9.30 11.64 17.49
N LYS A 73 9.70 11.91 16.28
CA LYS A 73 10.96 12.59 16.02
C LYS A 73 10.98 13.98 16.64
N LYS A 74 9.88 14.66 16.61
CA LYS A 74 9.78 16.00 17.19
C LYS A 74 9.89 15.94 18.70
N MET A 75 9.41 14.92 19.30
CA MET A 75 9.37 14.79 20.75
C MET A 75 10.71 14.33 21.32
N ASN A 76 11.51 13.67 20.60
CA ASN A 76 12.80 13.21 21.08
C ASN A 76 13.84 14.26 20.80
N TYR A 77 14.04 13.46 20.99
CA TYR A 77 15.01 13.28 20.64
C TYR A 77 15.60 13.36 20.68
N ASP A 78 15.61 13.23 20.74
CA ASP A 78 16.11 12.71 20.80
C ASP A 78 16.37 12.19 21.00
N VAL A 79 16.21 12.18 21.23
CA VAL A 79 16.46 11.13 21.61
C VAL A 79 16.65 10.33 21.27
N GLY A 80 16.94 10.32 21.36
CA GLY A 80 17.25 9.44 21.12
C GLY A 80 17.31 9.01 20.62
N GLU A 81 17.12 8.86 20.73
CA GLU A 81 17.03 8.15 20.25
C GLU A 81 16.86 7.76 19.58
N SER A 82 16.68 8.22 19.78
CA SER A 82 16.51 7.65 19.30
C SER A 82 16.56 7.28 18.86
N LEU A 83 16.32 7.37 18.99
CA LEU A 83 16.42 6.82 18.81
C LEU A 83 16.68 6.36 18.59
#